data_81307ad120d1a2cc25297905596d6896
#
_entry.id   81307ad120d1a2cc25297905596d6896
#
_cell.length_a   1.000
_cell.length_b   1.000
_cell.length_c   1.000
_cell.angle_alpha   90.00
_cell.angle_beta   90.00
_cell.angle_gamma   90.00
#
_symmetry.space_group_name_H-M   'P 1'
#
loop_
_entity.id
_entity.type
_entity.pdbx_description
1 polymer ?
#
loop_
_entity_poly.entity_id
_entity_poly.type
_entity_poly.pdbx_seq_one_letter_code
_entity_poly.pdbx_strand_id
1 'polypeptide(L)'
;KKTKQGYKLVWQDSLIFPDLESDDKISVTTSKAERGEILDRDGKMLAGKGVATSVGIIPGKLEDRNVSIEKIAELLEIDVETINNKLTAKWVKEDSFVPIETIPKVEEIDLMKIQPEEKTLEEQDCQNKLLEIPGVMLSDVEVRTYELGEAAAHLIGYVQSATAEDFENHPVEGYSAESVIGRSGVEKLY
;
A
#
# COMPACT_ATOMS: atom_id res chain seq x y z
N LYS A 1 29.74 15.19 34.20
CA LYS A 1 30.99 15.12 35.02
C LYS A 1 32.04 16.06 34.43
N LYS A 2 32.74 16.81 35.28
CA LYS A 2 33.82 17.70 34.83
C LYS A 2 35.07 16.87 34.53
N THR A 3 35.66 17.04 33.36
CA THR A 3 36.91 16.39 32.94
C THR A 3 37.96 17.47 32.62
N LYS A 4 39.24 17.07 32.42
CA LYS A 4 40.28 18.00 31.99
C LYS A 4 40.00 18.70 30.65
N GLN A 5 39.09 18.13 29.83
CA GLN A 5 38.70 18.62 28.51
C GLN A 5 37.35 19.34 28.52
N GLY A 6 36.78 19.62 29.69
CA GLY A 6 35.46 20.26 29.82
C GLY A 6 34.42 19.36 30.50
N TYR A 7 33.16 19.70 30.37
CA TYR A 7 32.05 18.92 30.91
C TYR A 7 31.66 17.84 29.94
N LYS A 8 31.54 16.60 30.42
CA LYS A 8 31.01 15.46 29.67
C LYS A 8 29.76 14.93 30.37
N LEU A 9 28.75 14.62 29.59
CA LEU A 9 27.56 13.90 30.06
C LEU A 9 27.97 12.47 30.38
N VAL A 10 27.64 12.00 31.59
CA VAL A 10 27.67 10.59 31.89
C VAL A 10 26.31 10.04 31.54
N TRP A 11 26.26 9.25 30.48
CA TRP A 11 25.01 8.68 30.03
C TRP A 11 24.49 7.66 31.05
N GLN A 12 23.22 7.79 31.38
CA GLN A 12 22.42 6.84 32.14
C GLN A 12 20.98 6.91 31.58
N ASP A 13 20.28 5.78 31.49
CA ASP A 13 18.94 5.71 30.96
C ASP A 13 17.97 6.56 31.75
N SER A 14 18.20 6.71 33.06
CA SER A 14 17.43 7.61 33.92
C SER A 14 17.51 9.10 33.60
N LEU A 15 18.42 9.51 32.69
CA LEU A 15 18.46 10.89 32.20
C LEU A 15 17.28 11.22 31.26
N ILE A 16 16.73 10.20 30.61
CA ILE A 16 15.53 10.35 29.73
C ILE A 16 14.30 9.83 30.45
N PHE A 17 14.44 8.70 31.15
CA PHE A 17 13.36 8.04 31.89
C PHE A 17 13.77 7.93 33.36
N PRO A 18 13.46 8.93 34.22
CA PRO A 18 13.90 8.97 35.60
C PRO A 18 13.51 7.76 36.45
N ASP A 19 12.35 7.18 36.11
CA ASP A 19 11.76 6.06 36.86
C ASP A 19 12.10 4.69 36.25
N LEU A 20 13.00 4.63 35.23
CA LEU A 20 13.40 3.39 34.58
C LEU A 20 14.41 2.62 35.48
N GLU A 21 14.04 1.41 35.88
CA GLU A 21 14.87 0.50 36.60
C GLU A 21 15.69 -0.41 35.67
N SER A 22 16.72 -1.09 36.21
CA SER A 22 17.63 -1.93 35.40
C SER A 22 16.99 -3.11 34.72
N ASP A 23 15.81 -3.56 35.20
CA ASP A 23 15.09 -4.72 34.71
C ASP A 23 13.94 -4.31 33.79
N ASP A 24 13.69 -3.01 33.65
CA ASP A 24 12.65 -2.48 32.79
C ASP A 24 13.01 -2.58 31.30
N LYS A 25 11.99 -2.76 30.49
CA LYS A 25 12.11 -2.79 29.03
C LYS A 25 11.24 -1.72 28.42
N ILE A 26 11.81 -0.90 27.57
CA ILE A 26 11.06 0.08 26.78
C ILE A 26 10.52 -0.64 25.54
N SER A 27 9.19 -0.63 25.39
CA SER A 27 8.51 -1.07 24.17
C SER A 27 7.98 0.14 23.42
N VAL A 28 8.36 0.26 22.15
CA VAL A 28 7.89 1.32 21.28
C VAL A 28 6.91 0.72 20.29
N THR A 29 5.67 1.19 20.32
CA THR A 29 4.64 0.82 19.32
C THR A 29 4.33 2.04 18.50
N THR A 30 4.50 1.92 17.19
CA THR A 30 4.14 2.98 16.25
C THR A 30 2.79 2.62 15.62
N SER A 31 1.81 3.52 15.78
CA SER A 31 0.55 3.41 15.05
C SER A 31 0.60 4.33 13.84
N LYS A 32 0.25 3.78 12.66
CA LYS A 32 0.18 4.56 11.43
C LYS A 32 -1.06 5.46 11.49
N ALA A 33 -0.87 6.76 11.29
CA ALA A 33 -1.97 7.69 11.16
C ALA A 33 -2.70 7.45 9.82
N GLU A 34 -4.03 7.48 9.85
CA GLU A 34 -4.83 7.45 8.64
C GLU A 34 -4.77 8.83 7.96
N ARG A 35 -4.62 8.80 6.62
CA ARG A 35 -4.66 10.04 5.83
C ARG A 35 -6.08 10.56 5.77
N GLY A 36 -6.30 11.85 6.12
CA GLY A 36 -7.61 12.50 6.08
C GLY A 36 -8.23 12.54 4.68
N GLU A 37 -9.52 12.73 4.63
CA GLU A 37 -10.27 12.88 3.39
C GLU A 37 -10.16 14.31 2.85
N ILE A 38 -10.22 14.45 1.52
CA ILE A 38 -10.39 15.73 0.85
C ILE A 38 -11.85 15.82 0.43
N LEU A 39 -12.54 16.82 0.95
CA LEU A 39 -13.95 17.04 0.68
C LEU A 39 -14.15 18.33 -0.14
N ASP A 40 -15.22 18.37 -0.90
CA ASP A 40 -15.67 19.61 -1.53
C ASP A 40 -16.41 20.52 -0.52
N ARG A 41 -16.89 21.68 -0.99
CA ARG A 41 -17.63 22.64 -0.16
C ARG A 41 -18.94 22.11 0.42
N ASP A 42 -19.50 21.09 -0.19
CA ASP A 42 -20.77 20.47 0.17
C ASP A 42 -20.56 19.21 1.03
N GLY A 43 -19.28 18.90 1.36
CA GLY A 43 -18.89 17.74 2.17
C GLY A 43 -18.84 16.43 1.38
N LYS A 44 -18.88 16.50 0.05
CA LYS A 44 -18.74 15.30 -0.80
C LYS A 44 -17.26 14.93 -0.93
N MET A 45 -16.96 13.66 -0.80
CA MET A 45 -15.59 13.14 -0.91
C MET A 45 -15.03 13.35 -2.32
N LEU A 46 -13.85 13.96 -2.40
CA LEU A 46 -13.06 14.11 -3.62
C LEU A 46 -11.88 13.13 -3.64
N ALA A 47 -11.27 12.93 -2.49
CA ALA A 47 -10.27 11.91 -2.29
C ALA A 47 -10.37 11.36 -0.87
N GLY A 48 -10.32 10.05 -0.73
CA GLY A 48 -10.50 9.40 0.56
C GLY A 48 -10.05 7.95 0.56
N LYS A 49 -10.41 7.25 1.60
CA LYS A 49 -10.15 5.84 1.79
C LYS A 49 -11.17 5.03 0.96
N GLY A 50 -10.66 4.13 0.16
CA GLY A 50 -11.46 3.16 -0.58
C GLY A 50 -10.92 1.75 -0.39
N VAL A 51 -11.57 0.81 -1.03
CA VAL A 51 -11.16 -0.60 -1.03
C VAL A 51 -10.96 -1.03 -2.47
N ALA A 52 -9.85 -1.69 -2.72
CA ALA A 52 -9.54 -2.33 -3.99
C ALA A 52 -9.19 -3.81 -3.77
N THR A 53 -9.10 -4.56 -4.84
CA THR A 53 -8.71 -5.98 -4.78
C THR A 53 -7.26 -6.13 -5.22
N SER A 54 -6.40 -6.60 -4.33
CA SER A 54 -5.04 -7.00 -4.66
C SER A 54 -5.04 -8.42 -5.19
N VAL A 55 -4.56 -8.58 -6.41
CA VAL A 55 -4.29 -9.87 -7.03
C VAL A 55 -2.88 -10.29 -6.63
N GLY A 56 -2.75 -11.41 -5.96
CA GLY A 56 -1.45 -11.93 -5.55
C GLY A 56 -1.27 -13.39 -5.90
N ILE A 57 -0.02 -13.81 -5.92
CA ILE A 57 0.41 -15.17 -6.23
C ILE A 57 1.07 -15.78 -5.00
N ILE A 58 0.76 -17.05 -4.73
CA ILE A 58 1.47 -17.89 -3.78
C ILE A 58 2.34 -18.86 -4.61
N PRO A 59 3.67 -18.65 -4.70
CA PRO A 59 4.53 -19.37 -5.64
C PRO A 59 4.48 -20.89 -5.51
N GLY A 60 4.40 -21.41 -4.29
CA GLY A 60 4.34 -22.87 -4.03
C GLY A 60 3.02 -23.54 -4.38
N LYS A 61 1.99 -22.76 -4.74
CA LYS A 61 0.68 -23.30 -5.15
C LYS A 61 0.45 -23.27 -6.67
N LEU A 62 1.39 -22.72 -7.44
CA LEU A 62 1.32 -22.75 -8.90
C LEU A 62 1.60 -24.17 -9.41
N GLU A 63 0.71 -24.73 -10.22
CA GLU A 63 0.90 -26.05 -10.84
C GLU A 63 1.95 -26.00 -11.95
N ASP A 64 1.80 -25.08 -12.89
CA ASP A 64 2.79 -24.76 -13.93
C ASP A 64 3.09 -23.27 -13.88
N ARG A 65 4.28 -22.94 -13.34
CA ARG A 65 4.67 -21.56 -13.09
C ARG A 65 4.64 -20.69 -14.35
N ASN A 66 5.16 -21.19 -15.47
CA ASN A 66 5.27 -20.40 -16.69
C ASN A 66 3.91 -20.15 -17.32
N VAL A 67 3.11 -21.20 -17.47
CA VAL A 67 1.75 -21.12 -18.03
C VAL A 67 0.85 -20.25 -17.16
N SER A 68 0.95 -20.38 -15.85
CA SER A 68 0.15 -19.55 -14.92
C SER A 68 0.53 -18.07 -15.00
N ILE A 69 1.83 -17.77 -15.04
CA ILE A 69 2.32 -16.39 -15.15
C ILE A 69 1.90 -15.75 -16.48
N GLU A 70 1.97 -16.47 -17.59
CA GLU A 70 1.53 -15.97 -18.90
C GLU A 70 0.03 -15.64 -18.89
N LYS A 71 -0.81 -16.51 -18.33
CA LYS A 71 -2.25 -16.27 -18.20
C LYS A 71 -2.57 -15.06 -17.31
N ILE A 72 -1.87 -14.94 -16.18
CA ILE A 72 -2.05 -13.80 -15.26
C ILE A 72 -1.62 -12.50 -15.95
N ALA A 73 -0.49 -12.51 -16.68
CA ALA A 73 0.01 -11.38 -17.43
C ALA A 73 -1.00 -10.91 -18.49
N GLU A 74 -1.61 -11.86 -19.22
CA GLU A 74 -2.65 -11.56 -20.22
C GLU A 74 -3.92 -10.98 -19.57
N LEU A 75 -4.40 -11.58 -18.47
CA LEU A 75 -5.62 -11.12 -17.78
C LEU A 75 -5.48 -9.76 -17.11
N LEU A 76 -4.27 -9.43 -16.63
CA LEU A 76 -3.99 -8.17 -15.94
C LEU A 76 -3.37 -7.12 -16.87
N GLU A 77 -3.13 -7.45 -18.14
CA GLU A 77 -2.47 -6.58 -19.13
C GLU A 77 -1.09 -6.06 -18.67
N ILE A 78 -0.31 -6.91 -17.98
CA ILE A 78 1.01 -6.59 -17.48
C ILE A 78 2.09 -7.50 -18.06
N ASP A 79 3.34 -7.03 -18.05
CA ASP A 79 4.46 -7.80 -18.57
C ASP A 79 4.81 -9.00 -17.68
N VAL A 80 5.06 -10.15 -18.29
CA VAL A 80 5.56 -11.37 -17.65
C VAL A 80 6.83 -11.11 -16.83
N GLU A 81 7.70 -10.24 -17.34
CA GLU A 81 8.94 -9.87 -16.64
C GLU A 81 8.66 -9.15 -15.32
N THR A 82 7.64 -8.30 -15.27
CA THR A 82 7.21 -7.61 -14.05
C THR A 82 6.78 -8.61 -12.97
N ILE A 83 5.99 -9.62 -13.34
CA ILE A 83 5.57 -10.68 -12.43
C ILE A 83 6.79 -11.47 -11.93
N ASN A 84 7.67 -11.89 -12.84
CA ASN A 84 8.87 -12.64 -12.49
C ASN A 84 9.80 -11.86 -11.54
N ASN A 85 9.99 -10.57 -11.76
CA ASN A 85 10.78 -9.71 -10.88
C ASN A 85 10.21 -9.64 -9.47
N LYS A 86 8.89 -9.55 -9.33
CA LYS A 86 8.21 -9.59 -8.02
C LYS A 86 8.37 -10.96 -7.35
N LEU A 87 8.25 -12.05 -8.09
CA LEU A 87 8.37 -13.41 -7.56
C LEU A 87 9.81 -13.83 -7.20
N THR A 88 10.82 -13.16 -7.74
CA THR A 88 12.24 -13.42 -7.43
C THR A 88 12.82 -12.54 -6.34
N ALA A 89 12.02 -11.68 -5.72
CA ALA A 89 12.45 -10.82 -4.64
C ALA A 89 12.93 -11.64 -3.42
N LYS A 90 13.97 -11.16 -2.73
CA LYS A 90 14.67 -11.89 -1.65
C LYS A 90 13.77 -12.31 -0.47
N TRP A 91 12.65 -11.64 -0.26
CA TRP A 91 11.70 -11.93 0.83
C TRP A 91 10.66 -12.98 0.45
N VAL A 92 10.53 -13.30 -0.84
CA VAL A 92 9.53 -14.25 -1.33
C VAL A 92 9.91 -15.67 -0.96
N LYS A 93 8.97 -16.37 -0.36
CA LYS A 93 9.03 -17.81 -0.04
C LYS A 93 7.88 -18.52 -0.77
N GLU A 94 7.90 -19.83 -0.78
CA GLU A 94 6.87 -20.64 -1.45
C GLU A 94 5.46 -20.36 -0.92
N ASP A 95 5.32 -20.08 0.38
CA ASP A 95 4.04 -19.77 1.03
C ASP A 95 3.69 -18.28 1.10
N SER A 96 4.56 -17.41 0.56
CA SER A 96 4.34 -15.97 0.63
C SER A 96 3.26 -15.53 -0.34
N PHE A 97 2.35 -14.68 0.12
CA PHE A 97 1.48 -13.92 -0.77
C PHE A 97 2.29 -12.79 -1.42
N VAL A 98 2.45 -12.85 -2.73
CA VAL A 98 3.19 -11.85 -3.51
C VAL A 98 2.19 -11.00 -4.27
N PRO A 99 1.95 -9.73 -3.88
CA PRO A 99 1.01 -8.86 -4.58
C PRO A 99 1.55 -8.49 -5.96
N ILE A 100 0.77 -8.78 -6.99
CA ILE A 100 1.13 -8.53 -8.38
C ILE A 100 0.53 -7.22 -8.87
N GLU A 101 -0.79 -7.06 -8.75
CA GLU A 101 -1.49 -5.87 -9.23
C GLU A 101 -2.69 -5.57 -8.32
N THR A 102 -3.14 -4.32 -8.35
CA THR A 102 -4.34 -3.90 -7.64
C THR A 102 -5.39 -3.49 -8.65
N ILE A 103 -6.50 -4.18 -8.64
CA ILE A 103 -7.63 -3.95 -9.54
C ILE A 103 -8.80 -3.33 -8.77
N PRO A 104 -9.72 -2.63 -9.43
CA PRO A 104 -10.93 -2.13 -8.79
C PRO A 104 -11.67 -3.26 -8.08
N LYS A 105 -12.21 -2.97 -6.90
CA LYS A 105 -13.09 -3.93 -6.23
C LYS A 105 -14.41 -3.99 -6.99
N VAL A 106 -14.74 -5.16 -7.49
CA VAL A 106 -16.05 -5.42 -8.07
C VAL A 106 -17.02 -5.64 -6.90
N GLU A 107 -17.99 -4.75 -6.74
CA GLU A 107 -19.10 -4.98 -5.83
C GLU A 107 -19.95 -6.14 -6.34
N GLU A 108 -20.47 -6.96 -5.42
CA GLU A 108 -21.43 -8.00 -5.80
C GLU A 108 -22.55 -7.36 -6.62
N ILE A 109 -22.81 -7.92 -7.80
CA ILE A 109 -23.87 -7.40 -8.66
C ILE A 109 -25.17 -7.46 -7.88
N ASP A 110 -25.71 -6.30 -7.55
CA ASP A 110 -27.04 -6.19 -6.99
C ASP A 110 -28.02 -6.63 -8.07
N LEU A 111 -28.50 -7.87 -7.98
CA LEU A 111 -29.44 -8.50 -8.91
C LEU A 111 -30.76 -7.69 -9.04
N MET A 112 -30.97 -6.68 -8.21
CA MET A 112 -32.09 -5.74 -8.31
C MET A 112 -31.78 -4.52 -9.20
N LYS A 113 -30.51 -4.26 -9.55
CA LYS A 113 -30.16 -3.26 -10.56
C LYS A 113 -30.43 -3.83 -11.96
N ILE A 114 -31.31 -3.18 -12.69
CA ILE A 114 -31.92 -3.67 -13.94
C ILE A 114 -30.92 -3.85 -15.10
N GLN A 115 -29.70 -3.31 -15.03
CA GLN A 115 -28.58 -3.57 -15.96
C GLN A 115 -27.27 -3.25 -15.27
N PRO A 116 -26.38 -4.23 -15.01
CA PRO A 116 -25.00 -3.94 -14.63
C PRO A 116 -24.30 -3.26 -15.82
N GLU A 117 -23.41 -2.32 -15.54
CA GLU A 117 -22.57 -1.71 -16.57
C GLU A 117 -21.71 -2.78 -17.23
N GLU A 118 -21.52 -2.70 -18.55
CA GLU A 118 -20.73 -3.69 -19.33
C GLU A 118 -19.31 -3.85 -18.74
N LYS A 119 -18.70 -2.75 -18.32
CA LYS A 119 -17.41 -2.72 -17.64
C LYS A 119 -17.38 -3.55 -16.36
N THR A 120 -18.41 -3.52 -15.53
CA THR A 120 -18.51 -4.31 -14.30
C THR A 120 -18.56 -5.82 -14.58
N LEU A 121 -19.18 -6.22 -15.70
CA LEU A 121 -19.23 -7.61 -16.13
C LEU A 121 -17.85 -8.11 -16.59
N GLU A 122 -17.11 -7.28 -17.34
CA GLU A 122 -15.75 -7.61 -17.79
C GLU A 122 -14.79 -7.73 -16.61
N GLU A 123 -14.86 -6.80 -15.65
CA GLU A 123 -14.04 -6.83 -14.43
C GLU A 123 -14.34 -8.08 -13.58
N GLN A 124 -15.62 -8.47 -13.48
CA GLN A 124 -16.02 -9.68 -12.74
C GLN A 124 -15.56 -10.96 -13.44
N ASP A 125 -15.67 -11.01 -14.77
CA ASP A 125 -15.19 -12.14 -15.57
C ASP A 125 -13.66 -12.32 -15.44
N CYS A 126 -12.92 -11.22 -15.45
CA CYS A 126 -11.48 -11.21 -15.20
C CYS A 126 -11.15 -11.76 -13.81
N GLN A 127 -11.84 -11.31 -12.76
CA GLN A 127 -11.62 -11.81 -11.40
C GLN A 127 -11.93 -13.32 -11.28
N ASN A 128 -13.00 -13.78 -11.90
CA ASN A 128 -13.37 -15.19 -11.90
C ASN A 128 -12.30 -16.04 -12.59
N LYS A 129 -11.80 -15.62 -13.77
CA LYS A 129 -10.73 -16.29 -14.50
C LYS A 129 -9.41 -16.32 -13.71
N LEU A 130 -9.10 -15.27 -12.97
CA LEU A 130 -7.93 -15.22 -12.10
C LEU A 130 -8.04 -16.23 -10.96
N LEU A 131 -9.22 -16.39 -10.36
CA LEU A 131 -9.46 -17.34 -9.27
C LEU A 131 -9.42 -18.81 -9.75
N GLU A 132 -9.64 -19.07 -11.03
CA GLU A 132 -9.48 -20.41 -11.62
C GLU A 132 -8.01 -20.86 -11.73
N ILE A 133 -7.05 -19.93 -11.61
CA ILE A 133 -5.62 -20.24 -11.71
C ILE A 133 -5.13 -20.68 -10.32
N PRO A 134 -4.66 -21.94 -10.15
CA PRO A 134 -4.11 -22.41 -8.89
C PRO A 134 -2.97 -21.51 -8.41
N GLY A 135 -3.04 -21.12 -7.12
CA GLY A 135 -2.02 -20.26 -6.52
C GLY A 135 -2.28 -18.77 -6.66
N VAL A 136 -3.29 -18.33 -7.40
CA VAL A 136 -3.77 -16.94 -7.37
C VAL A 136 -4.70 -16.75 -6.19
N MET A 137 -4.58 -15.61 -5.54
CA MET A 137 -5.40 -15.21 -4.41
C MET A 137 -5.77 -13.73 -4.51
N LEU A 138 -7.03 -13.44 -4.26
CA LEU A 138 -7.55 -12.08 -4.18
C LEU A 138 -7.65 -11.67 -2.71
N SER A 139 -7.24 -10.45 -2.40
CA SER A 139 -7.31 -9.90 -1.05
C SER A 139 -7.74 -8.44 -1.11
N ASP A 140 -8.69 -8.05 -0.26
CA ASP A 140 -9.07 -6.65 -0.14
C ASP A 140 -7.92 -5.82 0.45
N VAL A 141 -7.63 -4.70 -0.17
CA VAL A 141 -6.62 -3.74 0.28
C VAL A 141 -7.21 -2.35 0.35
N GLU A 142 -6.81 -1.61 1.38
CA GLU A 142 -7.17 -0.20 1.49
C GLU A 142 -6.32 0.63 0.52
N VAL A 143 -6.99 1.45 -0.26
CA VAL A 143 -6.35 2.34 -1.24
C VAL A 143 -6.88 3.76 -1.10
N ARG A 144 -6.12 4.71 -1.63
CA ARG A 144 -6.61 6.08 -1.81
C ARG A 144 -7.45 6.14 -3.09
N THR A 145 -8.70 6.53 -2.98
CA THR A 145 -9.63 6.69 -4.11
C THR A 145 -9.89 8.15 -4.42
N TYR A 146 -10.17 8.42 -5.69
CA TYR A 146 -10.42 9.75 -6.23
C TYR A 146 -11.73 9.72 -7.04
N GLU A 147 -12.81 10.21 -6.44
CA GLU A 147 -14.16 10.12 -7.00
C GLU A 147 -14.31 10.75 -8.40
N LEU A 148 -13.59 11.84 -8.65
CA LEU A 148 -13.64 12.54 -9.93
C LEU A 148 -12.58 12.05 -10.94
N GLY A 149 -11.75 11.09 -10.57
CA GLY A 149 -10.72 10.52 -11.43
C GLY A 149 -9.88 11.58 -12.15
N GLU A 150 -9.71 11.42 -13.45
CA GLU A 150 -8.90 12.30 -14.29
C GLU A 150 -9.41 13.74 -14.34
N ALA A 151 -10.73 13.96 -14.19
CA ALA A 151 -11.33 15.29 -14.28
C ALA A 151 -10.80 16.27 -13.22
N ALA A 152 -10.41 15.77 -12.06
CA ALA A 152 -9.88 16.60 -10.97
C ALA A 152 -8.41 16.30 -10.64
N ALA A 153 -7.73 15.48 -11.39
CA ALA A 153 -6.37 15.01 -11.11
C ALA A 153 -5.35 16.15 -10.93
N HIS A 154 -5.44 17.22 -11.74
CA HIS A 154 -4.55 18.38 -11.61
C HIS A 154 -4.78 19.20 -10.34
N LEU A 155 -6.01 19.26 -9.85
CA LEU A 155 -6.36 19.99 -8.64
C LEU A 155 -6.07 19.18 -7.39
N ILE A 156 -6.56 17.95 -7.33
CA ILE A 156 -6.45 17.09 -6.16
C ILE A 156 -5.04 16.52 -6.05
N GLY A 157 -4.46 16.10 -7.16
CA GLY A 157 -3.16 15.45 -7.21
C GLY A 157 -3.26 13.96 -6.91
N TYR A 158 -2.14 13.39 -6.47
CA TYR A 158 -2.04 11.97 -6.13
C TYR A 158 -1.05 11.74 -4.99
N VAL A 159 -1.14 10.57 -4.40
CA VAL A 159 -0.23 10.08 -3.37
C VAL A 159 0.66 8.96 -3.90
N GLN A 160 1.83 8.80 -3.30
CA GLN A 160 2.80 7.76 -3.63
C GLN A 160 3.54 7.33 -2.37
N SER A 161 4.04 6.10 -2.33
CA SER A 161 4.93 5.64 -1.27
C SER A 161 6.19 6.51 -1.20
N ALA A 162 6.68 6.74 0.02
CA ALA A 162 7.90 7.49 0.26
C ALA A 162 9.11 6.80 -0.42
N THR A 163 9.95 7.60 -1.04
CA THR A 163 11.18 7.15 -1.71
C THR A 163 12.41 7.40 -0.84
N ALA A 164 13.55 6.83 -1.19
CA ALA A 164 14.81 7.09 -0.50
C ALA A 164 15.17 8.59 -0.50
N GLU A 165 14.85 9.31 -1.58
CA GLU A 165 15.06 10.75 -1.70
C GLU A 165 14.20 11.54 -0.70
N ASP A 166 12.97 11.10 -0.44
CA ASP A 166 12.10 11.73 0.56
C ASP A 166 12.69 11.62 1.97
N PHE A 167 13.31 10.49 2.29
CA PHE A 167 13.99 10.32 3.59
C PHE A 167 15.20 11.23 3.75
N GLU A 168 15.96 11.44 2.66
CA GLU A 168 17.12 12.33 2.67
C GLU A 168 16.73 13.80 2.79
N ASN A 169 15.67 14.20 2.09
CA ASN A 169 15.19 15.58 2.07
C ASN A 169 14.41 15.97 3.33
N HIS A 170 13.80 15.00 4.02
CA HIS A 170 12.92 15.21 5.17
C HIS A 170 13.30 14.34 6.38
N PRO A 171 14.55 14.44 6.89
CA PRO A 171 15.06 13.53 7.93
C PRO A 171 14.36 13.69 9.29
N VAL A 172 13.68 14.80 9.53
CA VAL A 172 13.02 15.12 10.81
C VAL A 172 11.56 14.72 10.84
N GLU A 173 10.95 14.47 9.69
CA GLU A 173 9.51 14.18 9.57
C GLU A 173 9.14 12.72 9.91
N GLY A 174 10.14 11.86 10.13
CA GLY A 174 9.93 10.51 10.60
C GLY A 174 9.26 9.57 9.59
N TYR A 175 9.41 9.84 8.29
CA TYR A 175 8.90 8.96 7.26
C TYR A 175 9.50 7.55 7.35
N SER A 176 8.69 6.56 7.07
CA SER A 176 9.07 5.15 6.96
C SER A 176 8.82 4.65 5.54
N ALA A 177 9.32 3.47 5.21
CA ALA A 177 9.07 2.84 3.91
C ALA A 177 7.58 2.59 3.61
N GLU A 178 6.74 2.61 4.64
CA GLU A 178 5.29 2.46 4.54
C GLU A 178 4.55 3.81 4.47
N SER A 179 5.26 4.93 4.58
CA SER A 179 4.67 6.26 4.53
C SER A 179 4.20 6.57 3.11
N VAL A 180 3.05 7.25 3.02
CA VAL A 180 2.46 7.70 1.75
C VAL A 180 2.48 9.22 1.74
N ILE A 181 3.05 9.80 0.68
CA ILE A 181 3.29 11.23 0.54
C ILE A 181 2.52 11.77 -0.66
N GLY A 182 1.89 12.92 -0.50
CA GLY A 182 1.26 13.65 -1.60
C GLY A 182 2.30 14.24 -2.56
N ARG A 183 2.15 13.98 -3.86
CA ARG A 183 3.11 14.40 -4.88
C ARG A 183 2.73 15.67 -5.61
N SER A 184 1.44 15.93 -5.73
CA SER A 184 0.94 17.11 -6.45
C SER A 184 -0.40 17.57 -5.89
N GLY A 185 -0.87 18.73 -6.35
CA GLY A 185 -2.18 19.27 -6.01
C GLY A 185 -2.41 19.48 -4.52
N VAL A 186 -3.66 19.34 -4.10
CA VAL A 186 -4.08 19.45 -2.68
C VAL A 186 -3.43 18.34 -1.85
N GLU A 187 -3.25 17.15 -2.38
CA GLU A 187 -2.58 16.03 -1.69
C GLU A 187 -1.16 16.38 -1.22
N LYS A 188 -0.45 17.24 -1.96
CA LYS A 188 0.89 17.68 -1.58
C LYS A 188 0.93 18.74 -0.50
N LEU A 189 -0.17 19.48 -0.30
CA LEU A 189 -0.23 20.61 0.63
C LEU A 189 -0.54 20.15 2.07
N TYR A 190 -1.02 18.95 2.23
CA TYR A 190 -1.43 18.33 3.49
C TYR A 190 -0.75 16.97 3.61
#